data_94fb92fd153d8171dc5c344e6df42cd5
#
_entry.id   94fb92fd153d8171dc5c344e6df42cd5
#
_cell.length_a   1.000
_cell.length_b   1.000
_cell.length_c   1.000
_cell.angle_alpha   90.00
_cell.angle_beta   90.00
_cell.angle_gamma   90.00
#
_symmetry.space_group_name_H-M   'P 1'
#
loop_
_entity.id
_entity.type
_entity.pdbx_description
1 polymer ?
#
loop_
_entity_poly.entity_id
_entity_poly.type
_entity_poly.pdbx_seq_one_letter_code
_entity_poly.pdbx_strand_id
1 'polypeptide(L)'
;MPQLVALDLPGGAPFVDALRRVWDAGDAAAPLDPRLPAAARRAAIAALAPGSVVDASGERSALDGGRPVEPGDALVLTTSGSTGTPRGVVLTHDAVAASAHATTARLGVDPLRHHWLACLPLAHIGGLSVVTRALLTDTPLTVVAGFDAAGVEELGRSGGVTHVSLVATALQRLDASVFDLVLLGGAAPPGDVPDNVVATYGMTETGSGVVYDGRPLEGVDIAIGDGTEGEPGEILVRCPMLLRAYRDGTDPRRTGSDGSGGWLATGDAGRLLADGTLAVDGRLAEVIVTGGEKVWPAGVEAALANHPKVAEVAVWRRADPEWGQRVVAWVVPAPEGAPTLDELVDLVRASLPPWAAPKELVLVTSLPRTGPGKVARRALS
;
A
#
# COMPACT_ATOMS: atom_id res chain seq x y z
N MET A 1 4.52 6.78 31.66
CA MET A 1 4.99 6.92 30.28
C MET A 1 4.01 6.20 29.37
N PRO A 2 3.64 6.74 28.20
CA PRO A 2 2.76 6.09 27.26
C PRO A 2 3.31 4.73 26.83
N GLN A 3 2.42 3.77 26.62
CA GLN A 3 2.77 2.42 26.23
C GLN A 3 2.36 2.12 24.79
N LEU A 4 3.03 1.16 24.17
CA LEU A 4 2.52 0.54 22.95
C LEU A 4 1.61 -0.63 23.33
N VAL A 5 0.38 -0.62 22.82
CA VAL A 5 -0.62 -1.65 23.06
C VAL A 5 -0.87 -2.41 21.75
N ALA A 6 -0.55 -3.69 21.73
CA ALA A 6 -0.90 -4.54 20.60
C ALA A 6 -2.41 -4.81 20.59
N LEU A 7 -3.06 -4.68 19.42
CA LEU A 7 -4.45 -5.04 19.19
C LEU A 7 -4.51 -6.33 18.38
N ASP A 8 -4.69 -7.48 19.04
CA ASP A 8 -4.85 -8.81 18.42
C ASP A 8 -6.34 -9.12 18.26
N LEU A 9 -7.02 -8.26 17.50
CA LEU A 9 -8.47 -8.27 17.32
C LEU A 9 -8.83 -8.36 15.84
N PRO A 10 -9.87 -9.12 15.48
CA PRO A 10 -10.45 -9.04 14.14
C PRO A 10 -11.09 -7.66 13.91
N GLY A 11 -11.28 -7.28 12.66
CA GLY A 11 -12.06 -6.08 12.30
C GLY A 11 -13.48 -6.16 12.87
N GLY A 12 -14.01 -5.02 13.31
CA GLY A 12 -15.34 -4.89 13.89
C GLY A 12 -15.40 -3.82 14.97
N ALA A 13 -16.58 -3.63 15.58
CA ALA A 13 -16.78 -2.68 16.67
C ALA A 13 -15.80 -2.90 17.86
N PRO A 14 -15.49 -4.13 18.29
CA PRO A 14 -14.52 -4.35 19.38
C PRO A 14 -13.12 -3.79 19.09
N PHE A 15 -12.66 -3.84 17.83
CA PHE A 15 -11.39 -3.24 17.43
C PHE A 15 -11.44 -1.71 17.55
N VAL A 16 -12.51 -1.10 17.05
CA VAL A 16 -12.71 0.37 17.09
C VAL A 16 -12.73 0.86 18.53
N ASP A 17 -13.47 0.17 19.40
CA ASP A 17 -13.58 0.48 20.81
C ASP A 17 -12.23 0.30 21.56
N ALA A 18 -11.47 -0.72 21.21
CA ALA A 18 -10.13 -0.94 21.77
C ALA A 18 -9.16 0.18 21.32
N LEU A 19 -9.19 0.56 20.04
CA LEU A 19 -8.37 1.66 19.50
C LEU A 19 -8.68 2.99 20.23
N ARG A 20 -9.95 3.31 20.41
CA ARG A 20 -10.37 4.53 21.16
C ARG A 20 -9.85 4.48 22.61
N ARG A 21 -10.08 3.38 23.33
CA ARG A 21 -9.59 3.23 24.72
C ARG A 21 -8.08 3.38 24.83
N VAL A 22 -7.31 2.87 23.86
CA VAL A 22 -5.86 3.03 23.84
C VAL A 22 -5.50 4.51 23.67
N TRP A 23 -6.12 5.20 22.74
CA TRP A 23 -5.88 6.63 22.48
C TRP A 23 -6.32 7.51 23.66
N ASP A 24 -7.48 7.24 24.26
CA ASP A 24 -8.00 7.96 25.45
C ASP A 24 -7.08 7.80 26.66
N ALA A 25 -6.36 6.68 26.75
CA ALA A 25 -5.33 6.47 27.77
C ALA A 25 -4.00 7.18 27.48
N GLY A 26 -3.86 7.83 26.33
CA GLY A 26 -2.60 8.44 25.87
C GLY A 26 -1.56 7.42 25.41
N ASP A 27 -1.97 6.18 25.15
CA ASP A 27 -1.14 5.09 24.63
C ASP A 27 -1.19 5.04 23.08
N ALA A 28 -0.22 4.37 22.45
CA ALA A 28 -0.24 4.09 21.02
C ALA A 28 -0.72 2.66 20.72
N ALA A 29 -1.42 2.48 19.63
CA ALA A 29 -1.92 1.18 19.18
C ALA A 29 -1.02 0.52 18.12
N ALA A 30 -0.84 -0.80 18.25
CA ALA A 30 -0.17 -1.64 17.26
C ALA A 30 -1.10 -2.76 16.79
N PRO A 31 -1.89 -2.56 15.73
CA PRO A 31 -2.74 -3.61 15.19
C PRO A 31 -1.93 -4.79 14.67
N LEU A 32 -2.30 -6.01 15.09
CA LEU A 32 -1.72 -7.25 14.60
C LEU A 32 -2.67 -7.90 13.58
N ASP A 33 -2.11 -8.56 12.57
CA ASP A 33 -2.92 -9.33 11.64
C ASP A 33 -3.25 -10.71 12.25
N PRO A 34 -4.51 -11.00 12.61
CA PRO A 34 -4.89 -12.26 13.22
C PRO A 34 -4.73 -13.47 12.27
N ARG A 35 -4.59 -13.22 10.97
CA ARG A 35 -4.39 -14.27 9.94
C ARG A 35 -2.93 -14.74 9.86
N LEU A 36 -1.99 -14.03 10.48
CA LEU A 36 -0.59 -14.43 10.47
C LEU A 36 -0.38 -15.74 11.22
N PRO A 37 0.46 -16.64 10.70
CA PRO A 37 0.92 -17.80 11.46
C PRO A 37 1.55 -17.36 12.81
N ALA A 38 1.43 -18.20 13.82
CA ALA A 38 1.92 -17.90 15.17
C ALA A 38 3.39 -17.45 15.21
N ALA A 39 4.26 -18.01 14.37
CA ALA A 39 5.66 -17.61 14.29
C ALA A 39 5.82 -16.17 13.76
N ALA A 40 5.10 -15.78 12.71
CA ALA A 40 5.13 -14.43 12.15
C ALA A 40 4.53 -13.42 13.14
N ARG A 41 3.46 -13.78 13.85
CA ARG A 41 2.86 -12.95 14.88
C ARG A 41 3.86 -12.70 16.04
N ARG A 42 4.55 -13.73 16.52
CA ARG A 42 5.61 -13.57 17.53
C ARG A 42 6.75 -12.67 17.03
N ALA A 43 7.15 -12.80 15.77
CA ALA A 43 8.17 -11.94 15.18
C ALA A 43 7.72 -10.47 15.13
N ALA A 44 6.46 -10.20 14.78
CA ALA A 44 5.89 -8.86 14.79
C ALA A 44 5.86 -8.29 16.23
N ILE A 45 5.40 -9.05 17.23
CA ILE A 45 5.41 -8.64 18.64
C ILE A 45 6.84 -8.35 19.10
N ALA A 46 7.81 -9.21 18.79
CA ALA A 46 9.21 -8.99 19.15
C ALA A 46 9.80 -7.72 18.52
N ALA A 47 9.49 -7.45 17.24
CA ALA A 47 9.95 -6.26 16.52
C ALA A 47 9.32 -4.96 17.09
N LEU A 48 8.04 -5.00 17.42
CA LEU A 48 7.31 -3.85 17.96
C LEU A 48 7.57 -3.63 19.45
N ALA A 49 7.80 -4.69 20.21
CA ALA A 49 7.97 -4.70 21.67
C ALA A 49 6.84 -3.92 22.39
N PRO A 50 5.55 -4.33 22.24
CA PRO A 50 4.46 -3.71 22.97
C PRO A 50 4.52 -4.03 24.46
N GLY A 51 4.03 -3.12 25.31
CA GLY A 51 3.96 -3.33 26.77
C GLY A 51 2.73 -4.14 27.21
N SER A 52 1.73 -4.26 26.33
CA SER A 52 0.53 -5.05 26.59
C SER A 52 -0.15 -5.45 25.28
N VAL A 53 -1.05 -6.43 25.36
CA VAL A 53 -1.88 -6.87 24.24
C VAL A 53 -3.35 -6.89 24.65
N VAL A 54 -4.23 -6.45 23.75
CA VAL A 54 -5.68 -6.68 23.83
C VAL A 54 -5.99 -7.83 22.91
N ASP A 55 -6.51 -8.92 23.46
CA ASP A 55 -6.83 -10.14 22.74
C ASP A 55 -8.27 -10.16 22.16
N ALA A 56 -8.65 -11.24 21.51
CA ALA A 56 -9.95 -11.41 20.89
C ALA A 56 -11.14 -11.37 21.89
N SER A 57 -10.89 -11.57 23.18
CA SER A 57 -11.91 -11.40 24.22
C SER A 57 -12.08 -9.94 24.65
N GLY A 58 -11.18 -9.04 24.22
CA GLY A 58 -11.11 -7.64 24.63
C GLY A 58 -10.38 -7.45 25.97
N GLU A 59 -9.76 -8.49 26.50
CA GLU A 59 -8.96 -8.42 27.71
C GLU A 59 -7.56 -7.88 27.41
N ARG A 60 -7.09 -6.93 28.26
CA ARG A 60 -5.73 -6.37 28.17
C ARG A 60 -4.82 -7.09 29.14
N SER A 61 -3.78 -7.72 28.62
CA SER A 61 -2.74 -8.38 29.40
C SER A 61 -1.37 -7.76 29.18
N ALA A 62 -0.54 -7.71 30.22
CA ALA A 62 0.82 -7.18 30.15
C ALA A 62 1.74 -8.13 29.38
N LEU A 63 2.73 -7.55 28.70
CA LEU A 63 3.80 -8.28 28.02
C LEU A 63 5.15 -7.86 28.59
N ASP A 64 6.04 -8.82 28.76
CA ASP A 64 7.41 -8.58 29.21
C ASP A 64 8.25 -7.95 28.09
N GLY A 65 9.21 -7.08 28.46
CA GLY A 65 10.15 -6.47 27.54
C GLY A 65 9.55 -5.37 26.65
N GLY A 66 8.38 -4.85 27.02
CA GLY A 66 7.74 -3.74 26.31
C GLY A 66 8.61 -2.49 26.31
N ARG A 67 8.70 -1.82 25.15
CA ARG A 67 9.33 -0.50 25.04
C ARG A 67 8.26 0.60 25.04
N PRO A 68 8.43 1.69 25.79
CA PRO A 68 7.49 2.80 25.78
C PRO A 68 7.43 3.47 24.38
N VAL A 69 6.42 4.28 24.16
CA VAL A 69 6.29 5.20 23.03
C VAL A 69 6.46 6.64 23.53
N GLU A 70 6.62 7.59 22.60
CA GLU A 70 6.68 8.99 22.95
C GLU A 70 5.27 9.58 23.12
N PRO A 71 5.10 10.62 23.95
CA PRO A 71 3.85 11.36 23.98
C PRO A 71 3.48 11.87 22.59
N GLY A 72 2.24 11.65 22.18
CA GLY A 72 1.76 12.00 20.85
C GLY A 72 1.86 10.89 19.79
N ASP A 73 2.56 9.78 20.07
CA ASP A 73 2.49 8.59 19.20
C ASP A 73 1.08 7.99 19.22
N ALA A 74 0.51 7.72 18.06
CA ALA A 74 -0.85 7.18 17.91
C ALA A 74 -0.86 5.71 17.46
N LEU A 75 0.00 5.39 16.49
CA LEU A 75 0.01 4.09 15.82
C LEU A 75 1.45 3.60 15.62
N VAL A 76 1.64 2.30 15.72
CA VAL A 76 2.87 1.62 15.28
C VAL A 76 2.48 0.45 14.38
N LEU A 77 2.80 0.54 13.11
CA LEU A 77 2.43 -0.45 12.09
C LEU A 77 3.64 -1.23 11.60
N THR A 78 3.50 -2.54 11.46
CA THR A 78 4.56 -3.36 10.85
C THR A 78 4.58 -3.23 9.35
N THR A 79 5.77 -3.04 8.78
CA THR A 79 6.03 -3.20 7.35
C THR A 79 6.99 -4.37 7.14
N SER A 80 6.80 -5.09 6.02
CA SER A 80 7.79 -6.09 5.59
C SER A 80 9.01 -5.34 5.05
N GLY A 81 9.99 -5.07 5.90
CA GLY A 81 11.23 -4.43 5.48
C GLY A 81 11.86 -5.15 4.26
N SER A 82 12.63 -4.42 3.45
CA SER A 82 13.36 -4.99 2.28
C SER A 82 14.31 -6.12 2.65
N THR A 83 14.67 -6.23 3.93
CA THR A 83 15.54 -7.27 4.52
C THR A 83 14.76 -8.50 5.02
N GLY A 84 13.41 -8.49 4.94
CA GLY A 84 12.57 -9.57 5.46
C GLY A 84 12.28 -9.48 6.96
N THR A 85 12.95 -8.60 7.70
CA THR A 85 12.65 -8.35 9.12
C THR A 85 11.56 -7.29 9.24
N PRO A 86 10.48 -7.55 10.01
CA PRO A 86 9.44 -6.55 10.22
C PRO A 86 10.01 -5.27 10.86
N ARG A 87 9.63 -4.09 10.32
CA ARG A 87 9.94 -2.79 10.93
C ARG A 87 8.66 -2.13 11.39
N GLY A 88 8.70 -1.45 12.52
CA GLY A 88 7.57 -0.68 13.04
C GLY A 88 7.65 0.76 12.55
N VAL A 89 6.62 1.24 11.87
CA VAL A 89 6.43 2.65 11.47
C VAL A 89 5.64 3.36 12.56
N VAL A 90 6.19 4.42 13.13
CA VAL A 90 5.54 5.20 14.19
C VAL A 90 4.85 6.42 13.57
N LEU A 91 3.54 6.50 13.72
CA LEU A 91 2.71 7.64 13.31
C LEU A 91 2.19 8.37 14.53
N THR A 92 2.29 9.71 14.54
CA THR A 92 1.74 10.55 15.61
C THR A 92 0.27 10.84 15.38
N HIS A 93 -0.45 11.28 16.42
CA HIS A 93 -1.84 11.76 16.30
C HIS A 93 -1.95 12.87 15.26
N ASP A 94 -0.99 13.81 15.24
CA ASP A 94 -0.99 14.91 14.27
C ASP A 94 -0.84 14.39 12.82
N ALA A 95 0.05 13.43 12.59
CA ALA A 95 0.23 12.84 11.26
C ALA A 95 -1.01 12.07 10.80
N VAL A 96 -1.64 11.30 11.70
CA VAL A 96 -2.88 10.59 11.41
C VAL A 96 -4.04 11.55 11.14
N ALA A 97 -4.15 12.63 11.92
CA ALA A 97 -5.16 13.67 11.73
C ALA A 97 -4.95 14.43 10.42
N ALA A 98 -3.71 14.81 10.10
CA ALA A 98 -3.39 15.46 8.83
C ALA A 98 -3.81 14.60 7.63
N SER A 99 -3.52 13.27 7.68
CA SER A 99 -3.95 12.33 6.63
C SER A 99 -5.48 12.23 6.53
N ALA A 100 -6.18 12.16 7.67
CA ALA A 100 -7.64 12.08 7.70
C ALA A 100 -8.29 13.32 7.08
N HIS A 101 -7.87 14.51 7.48
CA HIS A 101 -8.44 15.77 7.01
C HIS A 101 -8.12 16.04 5.54
N ALA A 102 -6.87 15.86 5.10
CA ALA A 102 -6.50 16.08 3.71
C ALA A 102 -7.23 15.14 2.75
N THR A 103 -7.38 13.86 3.13
CA THR A 103 -8.15 12.89 2.35
C THR A 103 -9.64 13.29 2.30
N THR A 104 -10.24 13.63 3.44
CA THR A 104 -11.65 14.03 3.54
C THR A 104 -11.93 15.26 2.68
N ALA A 105 -11.06 16.27 2.75
CA ALA A 105 -11.17 17.48 1.93
C ALA A 105 -11.04 17.18 0.43
N ARG A 106 -10.05 16.36 0.02
CA ARG A 106 -9.81 15.99 -1.39
C ARG A 106 -10.98 15.25 -2.01
N LEU A 107 -11.67 14.43 -1.22
CA LEU A 107 -12.79 13.61 -1.67
C LEU A 107 -14.16 14.28 -1.47
N GLY A 108 -14.20 15.45 -0.83
CA GLY A 108 -15.47 16.12 -0.52
C GLY A 108 -16.38 15.30 0.39
N VAL A 109 -15.81 14.55 1.35
CA VAL A 109 -16.60 13.69 2.23
C VAL A 109 -17.43 14.54 3.19
N ASP A 110 -18.75 14.33 3.18
CA ASP A 110 -19.72 14.95 4.09
C ASP A 110 -20.20 13.90 5.10
N PRO A 111 -19.94 14.07 6.40
CA PRO A 111 -20.34 13.11 7.43
C PRO A 111 -21.85 12.86 7.53
N LEU A 112 -22.67 13.79 7.03
CA LEU A 112 -24.13 13.64 7.03
C LEU A 112 -24.65 12.80 5.85
N ARG A 113 -23.84 12.57 4.84
CA ARG A 113 -24.24 11.91 3.59
C ARG A 113 -23.43 10.65 3.29
N HIS A 114 -22.20 10.61 3.77
CA HIS A 114 -21.27 9.56 3.39
C HIS A 114 -20.98 8.62 4.56
N HIS A 115 -20.70 7.37 4.24
CA HIS A 115 -20.46 6.30 5.19
C HIS A 115 -19.30 5.43 4.70
N TRP A 116 -18.24 5.34 5.50
CA TRP A 116 -17.07 4.53 5.17
C TRP A 116 -17.26 3.06 5.50
N LEU A 117 -16.77 2.19 4.62
CA LEU A 117 -16.60 0.76 4.86
C LEU A 117 -15.12 0.41 4.99
N ALA A 118 -14.71 -0.13 6.14
CA ALA A 118 -13.40 -0.74 6.34
C ALA A 118 -13.53 -2.27 6.23
N CYS A 119 -13.08 -2.82 5.11
CA CYS A 119 -13.10 -4.26 4.81
C CYS A 119 -11.69 -4.84 4.56
N LEU A 120 -10.66 -3.99 4.48
CA LEU A 120 -9.28 -4.44 4.38
C LEU A 120 -8.70 -4.72 5.78
N PRO A 121 -7.63 -5.54 5.88
CA PRO A 121 -7.02 -5.86 7.16
C PRO A 121 -6.52 -4.63 7.90
N LEU A 122 -6.91 -4.49 9.17
CA LEU A 122 -6.61 -3.32 9.99
C LEU A 122 -5.15 -3.27 10.50
N ALA A 123 -4.39 -4.34 10.32
CA ALA A 123 -2.94 -4.34 10.56
C ALA A 123 -2.15 -3.63 9.45
N HIS A 124 -2.81 -3.24 8.37
CA HIS A 124 -2.23 -2.50 7.26
C HIS A 124 -2.85 -1.12 7.14
N ILE A 125 -2.03 -0.15 6.75
CA ILE A 125 -2.48 1.24 6.66
C ILE A 125 -3.67 1.44 5.73
N GLY A 126 -3.78 0.66 4.64
CA GLY A 126 -4.90 0.74 3.70
C GLY A 126 -6.28 0.45 4.34
N GLY A 127 -6.34 -0.45 5.33
CA GLY A 127 -7.55 -0.72 6.10
C GLY A 127 -7.69 0.22 7.30
N LEU A 128 -6.61 0.40 8.05
CA LEU A 128 -6.64 1.19 9.29
C LEU A 128 -6.94 2.66 9.04
N SER A 129 -6.43 3.25 7.97
CA SER A 129 -6.66 4.66 7.63
C SER A 129 -8.13 4.97 7.37
N VAL A 130 -8.94 4.00 6.95
CA VAL A 130 -10.40 4.18 6.83
C VAL A 130 -11.01 4.37 8.22
N VAL A 131 -10.61 3.53 9.18
CA VAL A 131 -11.09 3.62 10.57
C VAL A 131 -10.67 4.95 11.21
N THR A 132 -9.38 5.28 11.16
CA THR A 132 -8.86 6.50 11.79
C THR A 132 -9.45 7.77 11.17
N ARG A 133 -9.61 7.78 9.85
CA ARG A 133 -10.26 8.88 9.12
C ARG A 133 -11.69 9.07 9.59
N ALA A 134 -12.48 8.01 9.56
CA ALA A 134 -13.88 8.09 9.98
C ALA A 134 -14.03 8.58 11.43
N LEU A 135 -13.15 8.10 12.35
CA LEU A 135 -13.14 8.53 13.75
C LEU A 135 -12.77 10.01 13.94
N LEU A 136 -11.82 10.52 13.15
CA LEU A 136 -11.30 11.88 13.29
C LEU A 136 -12.12 12.93 12.55
N THR A 137 -13.01 12.49 11.65
CA THR A 137 -13.89 13.37 10.86
C THR A 137 -15.37 13.15 11.17
N ASP A 138 -15.68 12.41 12.23
CA ASP A 138 -17.04 12.06 12.66
C ASP A 138 -17.91 11.49 11.52
N THR A 139 -17.28 10.82 10.55
CA THR A 139 -17.97 10.19 9.43
C THR A 139 -18.48 8.81 9.86
N PRO A 140 -19.72 8.44 9.54
CA PRO A 140 -20.23 7.09 9.79
C PRO A 140 -19.30 5.99 9.28
N LEU A 141 -19.15 4.91 10.05
CA LEU A 141 -18.19 3.84 9.80
C LEU A 141 -18.81 2.47 10.03
N THR A 142 -18.69 1.59 9.03
CA THR A 142 -18.89 0.15 9.18
C THR A 142 -17.54 -0.56 9.06
N VAL A 143 -17.24 -1.45 10.01
CA VAL A 143 -16.02 -2.28 9.99
C VAL A 143 -16.40 -3.75 9.94
N VAL A 144 -15.90 -4.47 8.95
CA VAL A 144 -16.11 -5.92 8.83
C VAL A 144 -14.81 -6.68 9.10
N ALA A 145 -14.91 -7.94 9.47
CA ALA A 145 -13.76 -8.75 9.89
C ALA A 145 -12.72 -8.99 8.77
N GLY A 146 -13.11 -8.83 7.51
CA GLY A 146 -12.26 -8.99 6.33
C GLY A 146 -13.05 -8.81 5.05
N PHE A 147 -12.34 -8.88 3.93
CA PHE A 147 -12.93 -8.73 2.60
C PHE A 147 -13.63 -10.03 2.18
N ASP A 148 -14.94 -9.94 2.00
CA ASP A 148 -15.78 -10.89 1.27
C ASP A 148 -16.51 -10.13 0.16
N ALA A 149 -16.29 -10.50 -1.10
CA ALA A 149 -16.78 -9.71 -2.23
C ALA A 149 -18.32 -9.57 -2.22
N ALA A 150 -19.05 -10.67 -1.98
CA ALA A 150 -20.51 -10.65 -1.98
C ALA A 150 -21.07 -9.84 -0.83
N GLY A 151 -20.52 -9.98 0.38
CA GLY A 151 -20.95 -9.22 1.56
C GLY A 151 -20.63 -7.74 1.46
N VAL A 152 -19.46 -7.37 0.92
CA VAL A 152 -19.06 -5.98 0.68
C VAL A 152 -19.95 -5.32 -0.37
N GLU A 153 -20.26 -6.02 -1.45
CA GLU A 153 -21.14 -5.55 -2.53
C GLU A 153 -22.59 -5.37 -2.05
N GLU A 154 -23.09 -6.28 -1.21
CA GLU A 154 -24.45 -6.15 -0.61
C GLU A 154 -24.56 -4.94 0.33
N LEU A 155 -23.51 -4.65 1.12
CA LEU A 155 -23.48 -3.43 1.95
C LEU A 155 -23.56 -2.15 1.09
N GLY A 156 -22.90 -2.13 -0.07
CA GLY A 156 -23.04 -1.03 -1.03
C GLY A 156 -24.43 -0.92 -1.62
N ARG A 157 -24.98 -2.03 -2.14
CA ARG A 157 -26.34 -2.06 -2.73
C ARG A 157 -27.45 -1.67 -1.78
N SER A 158 -27.32 -2.03 -0.51
CA SER A 158 -28.32 -1.64 0.50
C SER A 158 -28.32 -0.14 0.81
N GLY A 159 -27.34 0.63 0.28
CA GLY A 159 -27.16 2.04 0.58
C GLY A 159 -26.65 2.30 2.01
N GLY A 160 -26.25 1.24 2.73
CA GLY A 160 -25.72 1.34 4.10
C GLY A 160 -24.31 1.89 4.17
N VAL A 161 -23.56 1.82 3.08
CA VAL A 161 -22.20 2.37 2.94
C VAL A 161 -22.03 2.98 1.55
N THR A 162 -21.25 4.07 1.45
CA THR A 162 -21.05 4.82 0.21
C THR A 162 -19.61 4.83 -0.25
N HIS A 163 -18.67 4.70 0.67
CA HIS A 163 -17.24 4.84 0.42
C HIS A 163 -16.47 3.62 0.91
N VAL A 164 -15.55 3.11 0.11
CA VAL A 164 -14.73 1.95 0.46
C VAL A 164 -13.28 2.12 0.00
N SER A 165 -12.32 1.54 0.73
CA SER A 165 -10.94 1.40 0.26
C SER A 165 -10.67 -0.04 -0.13
N LEU A 166 -10.11 -0.24 -1.33
CA LEU A 166 -9.82 -1.55 -1.90
C LEU A 166 -8.37 -1.63 -2.42
N VAL A 167 -7.92 -2.85 -2.65
CA VAL A 167 -6.73 -3.16 -3.44
C VAL A 167 -7.17 -3.70 -4.80
N ALA A 168 -6.29 -3.68 -5.81
CA ALA A 168 -6.62 -4.07 -7.18
C ALA A 168 -7.28 -5.45 -7.28
N THR A 169 -6.76 -6.44 -6.53
CA THR A 169 -7.32 -7.81 -6.51
C THR A 169 -8.70 -7.91 -5.85
N ALA A 170 -9.07 -6.98 -4.99
CA ALA A 170 -10.40 -6.91 -4.39
C ALA A 170 -11.37 -6.21 -5.35
N LEU A 171 -10.93 -5.11 -5.99
CA LEU A 171 -11.72 -4.40 -6.99
C LEU A 171 -12.20 -5.30 -8.13
N GLN A 172 -11.32 -6.18 -8.64
CA GLN A 172 -11.66 -7.13 -9.72
C GLN A 172 -12.72 -8.18 -9.35
N ARG A 173 -13.10 -8.28 -8.07
CA ARG A 173 -13.98 -9.33 -7.54
C ARG A 173 -15.38 -8.84 -7.17
N LEU A 174 -15.66 -7.55 -7.38
CA LEU A 174 -16.94 -6.95 -7.05
C LEU A 174 -17.35 -5.89 -8.08
N ASP A 175 -18.63 -5.55 -8.09
CA ASP A 175 -19.15 -4.43 -8.84
C ASP A 175 -18.91 -3.10 -8.09
N ALA A 176 -17.94 -2.31 -8.56
CA ALA A 176 -17.59 -1.03 -7.93
C ALA A 176 -18.71 0.02 -8.03
N SER A 177 -19.66 -0.13 -8.97
CA SER A 177 -20.75 0.85 -9.19
C SER A 177 -21.75 0.93 -8.04
N VAL A 178 -21.71 -0.02 -7.11
CA VAL A 178 -22.56 -0.01 -5.90
C VAL A 178 -22.10 1.00 -4.83
N PHE A 179 -20.93 1.63 -5.02
CA PHE A 179 -20.38 2.65 -4.15
C PHE A 179 -20.37 4.02 -4.85
N ASP A 180 -20.48 5.09 -4.09
CA ASP A 180 -20.27 6.44 -4.61
C ASP A 180 -18.78 6.67 -4.90
N LEU A 181 -17.90 6.06 -4.10
CA LEU A 181 -16.46 6.21 -4.23
C LEU A 181 -15.68 4.98 -3.75
N VAL A 182 -14.70 4.58 -4.55
CA VAL A 182 -13.73 3.54 -4.20
C VAL A 182 -12.32 4.14 -4.19
N LEU A 183 -11.64 4.10 -3.04
CA LEU A 183 -10.21 4.39 -2.98
C LEU A 183 -9.41 3.14 -3.33
N LEU A 184 -8.61 3.22 -4.39
CA LEU A 184 -7.77 2.12 -4.84
C LEU A 184 -6.32 2.37 -4.45
N GLY A 185 -5.76 1.49 -3.64
CA GLY A 185 -4.37 1.61 -3.17
C GLY A 185 -3.55 0.34 -3.31
N GLY A 186 -2.27 0.44 -2.98
CA GLY A 186 -1.33 -0.68 -2.84
C GLY A 186 -0.66 -1.17 -4.12
N ALA A 187 -1.17 -0.83 -5.29
CA ALA A 187 -0.57 -1.10 -6.61
C ALA A 187 -1.14 -0.14 -7.65
N ALA A 188 -0.50 -0.05 -8.81
CA ALA A 188 -1.08 0.66 -9.96
C ALA A 188 -2.46 0.08 -10.31
N PRO A 189 -3.42 0.93 -10.74
CA PRO A 189 -4.74 0.44 -11.15
C PRO A 189 -4.61 -0.53 -12.33
N PRO A 190 -5.44 -1.58 -12.37
CA PRO A 190 -5.48 -2.49 -13.50
C PRO A 190 -6.22 -1.82 -14.67
N GLY A 191 -5.49 -1.41 -15.73
CA GLY A 191 -6.12 -0.87 -16.95
C GLY A 191 -7.13 0.25 -16.68
N ASP A 192 -8.23 0.22 -17.43
CA ASP A 192 -9.34 1.16 -17.24
C ASP A 192 -10.10 0.81 -15.93
N VAL A 193 -10.26 1.81 -15.08
CA VAL A 193 -11.06 1.70 -13.85
C VAL A 193 -12.34 2.53 -13.99
N PRO A 194 -13.44 2.16 -13.31
CA PRO A 194 -14.66 2.96 -13.28
C PRO A 194 -14.44 4.40 -12.78
N ASP A 195 -15.25 5.35 -13.23
CA ASP A 195 -15.12 6.78 -12.91
C ASP A 195 -15.19 7.10 -11.41
N ASN A 196 -15.84 6.24 -10.61
CA ASN A 196 -15.93 6.37 -9.16
C ASN A 196 -14.73 5.77 -8.41
N VAL A 197 -13.70 5.28 -9.11
CA VAL A 197 -12.48 4.75 -8.52
C VAL A 197 -11.38 5.80 -8.56
N VAL A 198 -10.88 6.17 -7.39
CA VAL A 198 -9.77 7.11 -7.22
C VAL A 198 -8.50 6.33 -6.89
N ALA A 199 -7.51 6.38 -7.78
CA ALA A 199 -6.22 5.74 -7.58
C ALA A 199 -5.36 6.53 -6.58
N THR A 200 -4.73 5.83 -5.62
CA THR A 200 -3.92 6.48 -4.60
C THR A 200 -2.49 5.94 -4.57
N TYR A 201 -1.53 6.83 -4.41
CA TYR A 201 -0.15 6.50 -4.10
C TYR A 201 0.19 6.94 -2.68
N GLY A 202 0.81 6.06 -1.95
CA GLY A 202 1.27 6.26 -0.58
C GLY A 202 1.73 4.96 0.05
N MET A 203 2.19 5.05 1.28
CA MET A 203 2.77 3.92 2.02
C MET A 203 2.46 4.05 3.51
N THR A 204 2.89 3.08 4.31
CA THR A 204 2.70 3.14 5.76
C THR A 204 3.41 4.35 6.35
N GLU A 205 4.58 4.69 5.83
CA GLU A 205 5.41 5.82 6.24
C GLU A 205 4.76 7.19 5.97
N THR A 206 3.78 7.27 5.06
CA THR A 206 2.99 8.47 4.75
C THR A 206 1.60 8.46 5.42
N GLY A 207 1.35 7.53 6.33
CA GLY A 207 0.09 7.41 7.07
C GLY A 207 -1.11 6.98 6.24
N SER A 208 -1.03 6.97 4.92
CA SER A 208 -2.02 6.51 3.92
C SER A 208 -1.59 6.98 2.53
N GLY A 209 -2.54 7.09 1.56
CA GLY A 209 -2.32 7.76 0.28
C GLY A 209 -2.05 9.26 0.47
N VAL A 210 -1.07 9.78 -0.26
CA VAL A 210 -0.70 11.20 -0.28
C VAL A 210 -0.82 11.83 -1.68
N VAL A 211 -0.97 11.00 -2.71
CA VAL A 211 -1.24 11.43 -4.09
C VAL A 211 -2.47 10.69 -4.60
N TYR A 212 -3.46 11.41 -5.13
CA TYR A 212 -4.75 10.90 -5.58
C TYR A 212 -4.93 11.26 -7.05
N ASP A 213 -5.11 10.25 -7.92
CA ASP A 213 -5.15 10.40 -9.38
C ASP A 213 -3.95 11.22 -9.90
N GLY A 214 -2.77 10.89 -9.38
CA GLY A 214 -1.52 11.55 -9.71
C GLY A 214 -1.33 12.96 -9.12
N ARG A 215 -2.32 13.51 -8.40
CA ARG A 215 -2.25 14.85 -7.81
C ARG A 215 -1.99 14.78 -6.31
N PRO A 216 -0.97 15.47 -5.79
CA PRO A 216 -0.69 15.54 -4.37
C PRO A 216 -1.88 16.11 -3.57
N LEU A 217 -2.09 15.59 -2.37
CA LEU A 217 -3.03 16.17 -1.41
C LEU A 217 -2.53 17.53 -0.92
N GLU A 218 -3.42 18.31 -0.32
CA GLU A 218 -3.03 19.59 0.31
C GLU A 218 -1.95 19.36 1.38
N GLY A 219 -0.92 20.20 1.36
CA GLY A 219 0.24 20.11 2.26
C GLY A 219 1.23 19.00 1.92
N VAL A 220 1.10 18.36 0.75
CA VAL A 220 2.04 17.34 0.25
C VAL A 220 2.91 17.95 -0.84
N ASP A 221 4.21 17.95 -0.59
CA ASP A 221 5.24 18.29 -1.57
C ASP A 221 5.83 17.00 -2.16
N ILE A 222 5.97 16.97 -3.47
CA ILE A 222 6.63 15.89 -4.21
C ILE A 222 7.83 16.45 -4.93
N ALA A 223 8.97 15.77 -4.83
CA ALA A 223 10.16 16.05 -5.63
C ALA A 223 10.68 14.75 -6.24
N ILE A 224 11.41 14.88 -7.34
CA ILE A 224 12.10 13.76 -7.98
C ILE A 224 13.61 13.95 -7.74
N GLY A 225 14.21 13.00 -7.01
CA GLY A 225 15.64 12.99 -6.71
C GLY A 225 16.46 12.41 -7.86
N ASP A 226 17.67 12.96 -8.04
CA ASP A 226 18.71 12.48 -8.97
C ASP A 226 18.29 12.26 -10.44
N GLY A 227 17.14 12.82 -10.85
CA GLY A 227 16.64 12.79 -12.24
C GLY A 227 16.87 14.11 -12.97
N THR A 228 17.13 14.04 -14.26
CA THR A 228 16.92 15.18 -15.18
C THR A 228 15.43 15.40 -15.35
N GLU A 229 15.03 16.63 -15.66
CA GLU A 229 13.61 16.97 -15.87
C GLU A 229 12.96 16.04 -16.90
N GLY A 230 11.87 15.38 -16.51
CA GLY A 230 11.15 14.39 -17.32
C GLY A 230 11.66 12.95 -17.25
N GLU A 231 12.85 12.71 -16.68
CA GLU A 231 13.38 11.36 -16.46
C GLU A 231 12.93 10.78 -15.11
N PRO A 232 12.75 9.47 -15.02
CA PRO A 232 12.42 8.81 -13.75
C PRO A 232 13.55 8.94 -12.73
N GLY A 233 13.21 9.46 -11.53
CA GLY A 233 14.10 9.49 -10.37
C GLY A 233 13.40 9.00 -9.11
N GLU A 234 14.10 9.00 -7.96
CA GLU A 234 13.47 8.62 -6.70
C GLU A 234 12.38 9.61 -6.30
N ILE A 235 11.19 9.12 -6.02
CA ILE A 235 10.10 9.94 -5.48
C ILE A 235 10.44 10.33 -4.04
N LEU A 236 10.51 11.62 -3.80
CA LEU A 236 10.68 12.19 -2.47
C LEU A 236 9.38 12.83 -2.03
N VAL A 237 8.96 12.57 -0.80
CA VAL A 237 7.73 13.10 -0.23
C VAL A 237 8.04 13.90 1.02
N ARG A 238 7.45 15.11 1.12
CA ARG A 238 7.44 15.90 2.33
C ARG A 238 6.01 16.32 2.65
N CYS A 239 5.53 15.98 3.83
CA CYS A 239 4.17 16.32 4.26
C CYS A 239 4.02 16.18 5.79
N PRO A 240 2.95 16.75 6.39
CA PRO A 240 2.67 16.59 7.81
C PRO A 240 2.23 15.18 8.21
N MET A 241 1.95 14.30 7.24
CA MET A 241 1.45 12.93 7.44
C MET A 241 2.59 11.91 7.62
N LEU A 242 3.87 12.34 7.49
CA LEU A 242 5.01 11.43 7.56
C LEU A 242 5.18 10.81 8.93
N LEU A 243 5.71 9.59 8.91
CA LEU A 243 6.14 8.92 10.14
C LEU A 243 7.06 9.82 10.97
N ARG A 244 6.98 9.69 12.29
CA ARG A 244 7.93 10.34 13.19
C ARG A 244 9.31 9.68 13.09
N ALA A 245 9.34 8.36 13.17
CA ALA A 245 10.53 7.52 13.04
C ALA A 245 10.12 6.06 12.84
N TYR A 246 11.08 5.19 12.58
CA TYR A 246 10.86 3.76 12.80
C TYR A 246 10.96 3.40 14.27
N ARG A 247 10.38 2.27 14.65
CA ARG A 247 10.37 1.77 16.06
C ARG A 247 11.77 1.49 16.63
N ASP A 248 12.76 1.28 15.77
CA ASP A 248 14.18 1.15 16.15
C ASP A 248 14.86 2.50 16.44
N GLY A 249 14.16 3.61 16.27
CA GLY A 249 14.65 4.97 16.45
C GLY A 249 15.26 5.59 15.19
N THR A 250 15.34 4.85 14.09
CA THR A 250 15.86 5.39 12.81
C THR A 250 14.85 6.36 12.21
N ASP A 251 15.28 7.57 11.89
CA ASP A 251 14.53 8.54 11.08
C ASP A 251 14.97 8.40 9.61
N PRO A 252 14.07 8.00 8.69
CA PRO A 252 14.43 7.86 7.28
C PRO A 252 14.42 9.18 6.50
N ARG A 253 14.00 10.30 7.13
CA ARG A 253 13.90 11.58 6.46
C ARG A 253 15.29 12.19 6.19
N ARG A 254 15.42 12.81 5.05
CA ARG A 254 16.66 13.42 4.57
C ARG A 254 16.50 14.93 4.39
N THR A 255 17.62 15.65 4.33
CA THR A 255 17.68 17.03 3.87
C THR A 255 17.64 17.03 2.34
N GLY A 256 16.75 17.83 1.76
CA GLY A 256 16.66 17.98 0.30
C GLY A 256 17.86 18.77 -0.26
N SER A 257 18.00 18.78 -1.57
CA SER A 257 19.04 19.52 -2.28
C SER A 257 18.94 21.06 -2.10
N ASP A 258 17.73 21.53 -1.75
CA ASP A 258 17.43 22.92 -1.43
C ASP A 258 17.79 23.32 0.02
N GLY A 259 18.37 22.40 0.80
CA GLY A 259 18.65 22.58 2.22
C GLY A 259 17.42 22.41 3.14
N SER A 260 16.22 22.18 2.60
CA SER A 260 15.03 21.89 3.40
C SER A 260 15.09 20.45 3.94
N GLY A 261 14.72 20.28 5.21
CA GLY A 261 14.66 18.98 5.87
C GLY A 261 13.29 18.29 5.69
N GLY A 262 13.23 17.05 6.15
CA GLY A 262 11.96 16.31 6.28
C GLY A 262 11.51 15.55 5.03
N TRP A 263 12.33 15.38 4.02
CA TRP A 263 12.02 14.58 2.84
C TRP A 263 12.15 13.07 3.13
N LEU A 264 11.09 12.33 2.87
CA LEU A 264 11.12 10.86 2.86
C LEU A 264 11.53 10.38 1.47
N ALA A 265 12.64 9.64 1.38
CA ALA A 265 13.02 8.88 0.20
C ALA A 265 12.18 7.58 0.17
N THR A 266 11.28 7.47 -0.80
CA THR A 266 10.27 6.41 -0.81
C THR A 266 10.80 5.05 -1.28
N GLY A 267 11.93 5.04 -1.98
CA GLY A 267 12.44 3.87 -2.70
C GLY A 267 11.61 3.53 -3.95
N ASP A 268 10.65 4.37 -4.32
CA ASP A 268 9.90 4.28 -5.57
C ASP A 268 10.49 5.25 -6.59
N ALA A 269 10.43 4.89 -7.85
CA ALA A 269 10.77 5.75 -8.97
C ALA A 269 9.51 6.32 -9.63
N GLY A 270 9.63 7.54 -10.11
CA GLY A 270 8.59 8.23 -10.83
C GLY A 270 9.08 9.52 -11.44
N ARG A 271 8.19 10.25 -12.08
CA ARG A 271 8.43 11.55 -12.69
C ARG A 271 7.23 12.46 -12.53
N LEU A 272 7.48 13.75 -12.48
CA LEU A 272 6.43 14.76 -12.59
C LEU A 272 6.19 15.06 -14.08
N LEU A 273 4.94 14.96 -14.50
CA LEU A 273 4.51 15.33 -15.85
C LEU A 273 4.37 16.85 -15.95
N ALA A 274 4.28 17.37 -17.18
CA ALA A 274 4.19 18.81 -17.45
C ALA A 274 2.98 19.50 -16.78
N ASP A 275 1.91 18.76 -16.49
CA ASP A 275 0.73 19.25 -15.78
C ASP A 275 0.84 19.13 -14.24
N GLY A 276 2.02 18.74 -13.72
CA GLY A 276 2.27 18.51 -12.30
C GLY A 276 1.79 17.16 -11.75
N THR A 277 1.28 16.28 -12.60
CA THR A 277 0.84 14.94 -12.21
C THR A 277 2.03 14.04 -11.94
N LEU A 278 2.01 13.30 -10.83
CA LEU A 278 3.00 12.27 -10.51
C LEU A 278 2.67 10.98 -11.28
N ALA A 279 3.60 10.54 -12.11
CA ALA A 279 3.60 9.20 -12.70
C ALA A 279 4.58 8.31 -11.91
N VAL A 280 4.07 7.19 -11.37
CA VAL A 280 4.87 6.22 -10.60
C VAL A 280 5.29 5.10 -11.54
N ASP A 281 6.60 4.90 -11.69
CA ASP A 281 7.18 3.88 -12.59
C ASP A 281 7.40 2.53 -11.89
N GLY A 282 7.68 2.53 -10.58
CA GLY A 282 7.84 1.31 -9.78
C GLY A 282 8.89 1.41 -8.68
N ARG A 283 9.29 0.27 -8.11
CA ARG A 283 10.30 0.20 -7.06
C ARG A 283 11.72 0.30 -7.62
N LEU A 284 12.57 1.18 -7.06
CA LEU A 284 13.98 1.30 -7.43
C LEU A 284 14.75 -0.03 -7.28
N ALA A 285 14.45 -0.78 -6.23
CA ALA A 285 15.07 -2.09 -5.98
C ALA A 285 14.62 -3.18 -6.96
N GLU A 286 13.55 -2.95 -7.72
CA GLU A 286 12.97 -3.91 -8.67
C GLU A 286 13.33 -3.60 -10.12
N VAL A 287 13.97 -2.47 -10.40
CA VAL A 287 14.39 -2.11 -11.75
C VAL A 287 15.26 -3.20 -12.38
N ILE A 288 14.99 -3.51 -13.63
CA ILE A 288 15.77 -4.44 -14.45
C ILE A 288 16.70 -3.61 -15.33
N VAL A 289 18.00 -3.87 -15.24
CA VAL A 289 18.99 -3.19 -16.09
C VAL A 289 19.42 -4.14 -17.20
N THR A 290 18.93 -3.90 -18.41
CA THR A 290 19.17 -4.73 -19.59
C THR A 290 19.89 -3.93 -20.66
N GLY A 291 21.14 -4.29 -20.99
CA GLY A 291 21.94 -3.56 -22.00
C GLY A 291 22.19 -2.09 -21.65
N GLY A 292 22.20 -1.73 -20.37
CA GLY A 292 22.34 -0.34 -19.90
C GLY A 292 21.00 0.40 -19.74
N GLU A 293 19.90 -0.13 -20.26
CA GLU A 293 18.57 0.47 -20.20
C GLU A 293 17.81 0.03 -18.95
N LYS A 294 17.04 0.94 -18.36
CA LYS A 294 16.20 0.67 -17.19
C LYS A 294 14.81 0.22 -17.63
N VAL A 295 14.37 -0.92 -17.12
CA VAL A 295 13.02 -1.46 -17.36
C VAL A 295 12.29 -1.60 -16.02
N TRP A 296 11.16 -0.99 -15.92
CA TRP A 296 10.28 -1.08 -14.76
C TRP A 296 9.31 -2.25 -14.93
N PRO A 297 9.37 -3.28 -14.06
CA PRO A 297 8.49 -4.45 -14.18
C PRO A 297 7.01 -4.09 -14.25
N ALA A 298 6.56 -3.14 -13.44
CA ALA A 298 5.16 -2.74 -13.37
C ALA A 298 4.60 -2.24 -14.70
N GLY A 299 5.37 -1.47 -15.46
CA GLY A 299 4.96 -0.99 -16.79
C GLY A 299 4.80 -2.12 -17.81
N VAL A 300 5.73 -3.10 -17.77
CA VAL A 300 5.65 -4.28 -18.64
C VAL A 300 4.49 -5.18 -18.22
N GLU A 301 4.29 -5.40 -16.92
CA GLU A 301 3.17 -6.17 -16.37
C GLU A 301 1.82 -5.54 -16.77
N ALA A 302 1.68 -4.22 -16.68
CA ALA A 302 0.47 -3.50 -17.09
C ALA A 302 0.16 -3.68 -18.60
N ALA A 303 1.19 -3.64 -19.44
CA ALA A 303 1.01 -3.91 -20.87
C ALA A 303 0.57 -5.36 -21.13
N LEU A 304 1.24 -6.33 -20.48
CA LEU A 304 0.98 -7.76 -20.67
C LEU A 304 -0.36 -8.23 -20.08
N ALA A 305 -0.85 -7.57 -19.03
CA ALA A 305 -2.16 -7.90 -18.42
C ALA A 305 -3.35 -7.66 -19.35
N ASN A 306 -3.17 -6.86 -20.41
CA ASN A 306 -4.22 -6.64 -21.43
C ASN A 306 -4.31 -7.77 -22.46
N HIS A 307 -3.43 -8.76 -22.42
CA HIS A 307 -3.47 -9.87 -23.38
C HIS A 307 -4.56 -10.88 -22.99
N PRO A 308 -5.46 -11.31 -23.92
CA PRO A 308 -6.60 -12.18 -23.58
C PRO A 308 -6.21 -13.56 -23.01
N LYS A 309 -5.01 -14.04 -23.34
CA LYS A 309 -4.49 -15.32 -22.84
C LYS A 309 -3.69 -15.19 -21.52
N VAL A 310 -3.70 -14.03 -20.87
CA VAL A 310 -2.98 -13.77 -19.60
C VAL A 310 -3.97 -13.60 -18.47
N ALA A 311 -4.01 -14.55 -17.54
CA ALA A 311 -4.80 -14.44 -16.32
C ALA A 311 -4.05 -13.65 -15.24
N GLU A 312 -2.76 -13.96 -15.05
CA GLU A 312 -1.86 -13.22 -14.15
C GLU A 312 -0.47 -13.13 -14.79
N VAL A 313 0.24 -12.05 -14.51
CA VAL A 313 1.61 -11.86 -14.99
C VAL A 313 2.49 -11.25 -13.91
N ALA A 314 3.73 -11.68 -13.85
CA ALA A 314 4.80 -11.03 -13.11
C ALA A 314 6.04 -10.93 -13.99
N VAL A 315 6.72 -9.80 -13.91
CA VAL A 315 7.95 -9.55 -14.66
C VAL A 315 9.11 -9.45 -13.69
N TRP A 316 10.19 -10.18 -13.99
CA TRP A 316 11.39 -10.14 -13.18
C TRP A 316 12.63 -10.31 -14.03
N ARG A 317 13.77 -10.04 -13.42
CA ARG A 317 15.08 -10.19 -14.08
C ARG A 317 15.63 -11.61 -13.97
N ARG A 318 16.36 -12.03 -14.99
CA ARG A 318 17.27 -13.17 -14.94
C ARG A 318 18.64 -12.72 -15.42
N ALA A 319 19.72 -13.26 -14.85
CA ALA A 319 21.07 -12.97 -15.32
C ALA A 319 21.23 -13.34 -16.81
N ASP A 320 21.90 -12.49 -17.56
CA ASP A 320 22.11 -12.65 -19.00
C ASP A 320 23.55 -12.26 -19.34
N PRO A 321 24.31 -13.14 -20.03
CA PRO A 321 25.74 -12.89 -20.32
C PRO A 321 25.97 -11.74 -21.32
N GLU A 322 24.99 -11.44 -22.18
CA GLU A 322 25.06 -10.37 -23.19
C GLU A 322 24.54 -9.03 -22.65
N TRP A 323 23.41 -9.08 -21.93
CA TRP A 323 22.68 -7.88 -21.51
C TRP A 323 22.83 -7.55 -20.02
N GLY A 324 23.60 -8.35 -19.26
CA GLY A 324 23.70 -8.28 -17.80
C GLY A 324 22.45 -8.86 -17.13
N GLN A 325 21.28 -8.33 -17.49
CA GLN A 325 19.98 -8.87 -17.09
C GLN A 325 19.05 -8.92 -18.29
N ARG A 326 18.20 -9.94 -18.35
CA ARG A 326 17.09 -10.01 -19.31
C ARG A 326 15.74 -9.90 -18.61
N VAL A 327 14.78 -9.34 -19.31
CA VAL A 327 13.38 -9.25 -18.88
C VAL A 327 12.74 -10.60 -19.10
N VAL A 328 12.15 -11.19 -18.06
CA VAL A 328 11.42 -12.46 -18.11
C VAL A 328 9.98 -12.23 -17.68
N ALA A 329 9.02 -12.76 -18.44
CA ALA A 329 7.62 -12.76 -18.10
C ALA A 329 7.21 -14.14 -17.53
N TRP A 330 6.72 -14.16 -16.28
CA TRP A 330 6.05 -15.32 -15.68
C TRP A 330 4.55 -15.13 -15.82
N VAL A 331 3.90 -16.04 -16.54
CA VAL A 331 2.49 -15.90 -16.92
C VAL A 331 1.69 -17.10 -16.41
N VAL A 332 0.58 -16.80 -15.74
CA VAL A 332 -0.50 -17.75 -15.52
C VAL A 332 -1.44 -17.65 -16.72
N PRO A 333 -1.59 -18.71 -17.54
CA PRO A 333 -2.45 -18.67 -18.71
C PRO A 333 -3.94 -18.50 -18.34
N ALA A 334 -4.65 -17.74 -19.15
CA ALA A 334 -6.11 -17.67 -19.11
C ALA A 334 -6.75 -18.95 -19.70
N PRO A 335 -8.06 -19.21 -19.48
CA PRO A 335 -8.77 -20.35 -20.07
C PRO A 335 -8.69 -20.42 -21.60
N GLU A 336 -8.49 -19.30 -22.27
CA GLU A 336 -8.35 -19.16 -23.73
C GLU A 336 -7.05 -19.75 -24.28
N GLY A 337 -6.13 -20.14 -23.40
CA GLY A 337 -4.86 -20.78 -23.75
C GLY A 337 -3.65 -19.99 -23.30
N ALA A 338 -2.46 -20.52 -23.56
CA ALA A 338 -1.19 -19.86 -23.24
C ALA A 338 -0.78 -18.88 -24.35
N PRO A 339 -0.26 -17.68 -24.02
CA PRO A 339 0.35 -16.80 -25.00
C PRO A 339 1.68 -17.37 -25.48
N THR A 340 2.13 -16.95 -26.67
CA THR A 340 3.49 -17.15 -27.13
C THR A 340 4.38 -15.97 -26.71
N LEU A 341 5.70 -16.16 -26.73
CA LEU A 341 6.63 -15.07 -26.45
C LEU A 341 6.48 -13.94 -27.48
N ASP A 342 6.32 -14.27 -28.76
CA ASP A 342 6.18 -13.28 -29.83
C ASP A 342 4.94 -12.41 -29.65
N GLU A 343 3.78 -13.00 -29.28
CA GLU A 343 2.56 -12.25 -28.94
C GLU A 343 2.81 -11.23 -27.82
N LEU A 344 3.55 -11.63 -26.77
CA LEU A 344 3.86 -10.74 -25.65
C LEU A 344 4.89 -9.66 -26.03
N VAL A 345 5.89 -9.99 -26.85
CA VAL A 345 6.88 -9.04 -27.37
C VAL A 345 6.20 -7.96 -28.22
N ASP A 346 5.31 -8.36 -29.13
CA ASP A 346 4.60 -7.44 -30.00
C ASP A 346 3.69 -6.49 -29.20
N LEU A 347 3.00 -7.02 -28.19
CA LEU A 347 2.14 -6.22 -27.32
C LEU A 347 2.95 -5.17 -26.51
N VAL A 348 4.09 -5.56 -25.95
CA VAL A 348 4.96 -4.62 -25.22
C VAL A 348 5.52 -3.56 -26.15
N ARG A 349 5.99 -3.93 -27.34
CA ARG A 349 6.56 -3.00 -28.34
C ARG A 349 5.55 -2.00 -28.89
N ALA A 350 4.26 -2.29 -28.79
CA ALA A 350 3.22 -1.36 -29.20
C ALA A 350 3.10 -0.13 -28.29
N SER A 351 3.55 -0.23 -27.02
CA SER A 351 3.34 0.82 -26.00
C SER A 351 4.59 1.19 -25.19
N LEU A 352 5.64 0.36 -25.24
CA LEU A 352 6.87 0.54 -24.47
C LEU A 352 8.11 0.45 -25.38
N PRO A 353 9.28 0.96 -24.91
CA PRO A 353 10.53 0.83 -25.66
C PRO A 353 10.89 -0.63 -25.97
N PRO A 354 11.52 -0.92 -27.12
CA PRO A 354 11.81 -2.30 -27.56
C PRO A 354 12.63 -3.14 -26.55
N TRP A 355 13.50 -2.51 -25.77
CA TRP A 355 14.30 -3.19 -24.75
C TRP A 355 13.48 -3.62 -23.53
N ALA A 356 12.29 -3.09 -23.32
CA ALA A 356 11.37 -3.52 -22.26
C ALA A 356 10.64 -4.83 -22.59
N ALA A 357 10.66 -5.26 -23.86
CA ALA A 357 10.02 -6.50 -24.27
C ALA A 357 10.67 -7.73 -23.60
N PRO A 358 9.86 -8.69 -23.12
CA PRO A 358 10.39 -9.91 -22.51
C PRO A 358 11.23 -10.70 -23.51
N LYS A 359 12.37 -11.22 -23.05
CA LYS A 359 13.23 -12.12 -23.82
C LYS A 359 12.99 -13.59 -23.48
N GLU A 360 12.17 -13.86 -22.49
CA GLU A 360 11.82 -15.20 -22.04
C GLU A 360 10.41 -15.21 -21.47
N LEU A 361 9.68 -16.28 -21.74
CA LEU A 361 8.34 -16.56 -21.20
C LEU A 361 8.40 -17.84 -20.36
N VAL A 362 7.93 -17.75 -19.12
CA VAL A 362 7.78 -18.88 -18.21
C VAL A 362 6.30 -19.05 -17.89
N LEU A 363 5.70 -20.17 -18.31
CA LEU A 363 4.33 -20.49 -17.96
C LEU A 363 4.30 -21.15 -16.58
N VAL A 364 3.44 -20.65 -15.70
CA VAL A 364 3.27 -21.13 -14.33
C VAL A 364 1.80 -21.34 -14.00
N THR A 365 1.51 -22.19 -13.04
CA THR A 365 0.12 -22.44 -12.58
C THR A 365 -0.34 -21.41 -11.55
N SER A 366 0.59 -20.74 -10.87
CA SER A 366 0.33 -19.65 -9.93
C SER A 366 1.60 -18.82 -9.71
N LEU A 367 1.44 -17.54 -9.36
CA LEU A 367 2.55 -16.69 -8.97
C LEU A 367 2.84 -16.81 -7.47
N PRO A 368 4.11 -16.84 -7.05
CA PRO A 368 4.47 -16.83 -5.63
C PRO A 368 4.03 -15.51 -4.99
N ARG A 369 3.46 -15.59 -3.78
CA ARG A 369 2.95 -14.42 -3.07
C ARG A 369 3.56 -14.29 -1.67
N THR A 370 3.68 -13.04 -1.22
CA THR A 370 4.01 -12.71 0.18
C THR A 370 2.77 -12.85 1.06
N GLY A 371 2.93 -12.82 2.39
CA GLY A 371 1.81 -12.87 3.33
C GLY A 371 0.69 -11.86 3.06
N PRO A 372 0.99 -10.59 2.69
CA PRO A 372 -0.01 -9.60 2.27
C PRO A 372 -0.62 -9.83 0.87
N GLY A 373 -0.27 -10.91 0.17
CA GLY A 373 -0.81 -11.25 -1.16
C GLY A 373 -0.10 -10.60 -2.35
N LYS A 374 0.96 -9.80 -2.13
CA LYS A 374 1.78 -9.24 -3.22
C LYS A 374 2.66 -10.31 -3.86
N VAL A 375 2.92 -10.20 -5.16
CA VAL A 375 3.84 -11.10 -5.86
C VAL A 375 5.23 -11.05 -5.21
N ALA A 376 5.74 -12.23 -4.83
CA ALA A 376 7.08 -12.40 -4.27
C ALA A 376 8.12 -12.54 -5.39
N ARG A 377 8.44 -11.43 -6.10
CA ARG A 377 9.31 -11.46 -7.30
C ARG A 377 10.67 -12.11 -7.07
N ARG A 378 11.24 -11.99 -5.87
CA ARG A 378 12.52 -12.65 -5.53
C ARG A 378 12.45 -14.17 -5.53
N ALA A 379 11.25 -14.75 -5.50
CA ALA A 379 11.04 -16.18 -5.64
C ALA A 379 10.82 -16.64 -7.10
N LEU A 380 10.84 -15.69 -8.05
CA LEU A 380 10.80 -15.94 -9.49
C LEU A 380 12.25 -16.14 -9.96
N SER A 381 12.70 -17.36 -10.07
CA SER A 381 14.08 -17.71 -10.48
C SER A 381 14.11 -18.72 -11.62
#